data_806fd5a8a1d9f92b5a5dfea6e930c3f5
#
_entry.id   806fd5a8a1d9f92b5a5dfea6e930c3f5
#
_cell.length_a   1.000
_cell.length_b   1.000
_cell.length_c   1.000
_cell.angle_alpha   90.00
_cell.angle_beta   90.00
_cell.angle_gamma   90.00
#
_symmetry.space_group_name_H-M   'P 1'
#
loop_
_entity.id
_entity.type
_entity.pdbx_description
1 polymer ?
#
loop_
_entity_poly.entity_id
_entity_poly.type
_entity_poly.pdbx_seq_one_letter_code
_entity_poly.pdbx_strand_id
1 'polypeptide(L)'
;MTVSFDFMALSERERYKLMIGTIIPRPIALVTTVDEDGRINAAPFSFFNCLSADPPILALGVENNPDMSFKDTGHNIRMTEVFTVNIVSFAIAEAMHICGSKYPRGVDELKELSLIHI
;
A
#
# COMPACT_ATOMS: atom_id res chain seq x y z
N MET A 1 -23.33 -10.61 24.12
CA MET A 1 -23.46 -9.14 24.09
C MET A 1 -23.06 -8.63 22.70
N THR A 2 -23.88 -7.81 22.11
CA THR A 2 -23.60 -7.16 20.83
C THR A 2 -23.16 -5.72 21.07
N VAL A 3 -22.07 -5.31 20.41
CA VAL A 3 -21.61 -3.93 20.43
C VAL A 3 -21.76 -3.38 19.01
N SER A 4 -22.42 -2.23 18.88
CA SER A 4 -22.63 -1.56 17.60
C SER A 4 -21.84 -0.26 17.55
N PHE A 5 -21.27 0.03 16.40
CA PHE A 5 -20.55 1.27 16.15
C PHE A 5 -21.19 2.02 14.98
N ASP A 6 -21.53 3.28 15.21
CA ASP A 6 -21.91 4.19 14.14
C ASP A 6 -20.63 4.79 13.53
N PHE A 7 -20.23 4.31 12.37
CA PHE A 7 -19.00 4.76 11.70
C PHE A 7 -19.04 6.25 11.33
N MET A 8 -20.23 6.82 11.15
CA MET A 8 -20.35 8.25 10.82
C MET A 8 -20.10 9.13 12.06
N ALA A 9 -20.33 8.60 13.28
CA ALA A 9 -20.07 9.30 14.53
C ALA A 9 -18.60 9.18 14.99
N LEU A 10 -17.83 8.26 14.40
CA LEU A 10 -16.41 8.05 14.74
C LEU A 10 -15.50 9.01 13.97
N SER A 11 -14.39 9.39 14.59
CA SER A 11 -13.30 10.07 13.89
C SER A 11 -12.63 9.14 12.87
N GLU A 12 -11.92 9.71 11.90
CA GLU A 12 -11.14 8.94 10.91
C GLU A 12 -10.19 7.95 11.60
N ARG A 13 -9.47 8.40 12.63
CA ARG A 13 -8.52 7.55 13.39
C ARG A 13 -9.22 6.40 14.10
N GLU A 14 -10.40 6.60 14.66
CA GLU A 14 -11.16 5.55 15.32
C GLU A 14 -11.68 4.52 14.32
N ARG A 15 -12.19 4.96 13.17
CA ARG A 15 -12.57 4.08 12.08
C ARG A 15 -11.39 3.23 11.60
N TYR A 16 -10.24 3.88 11.36
CA TYR A 16 -9.02 3.19 10.96
C TYR A 16 -8.62 2.11 11.96
N LYS A 17 -8.57 2.42 13.26
CA LYS A 17 -8.22 1.46 14.31
C LYS A 17 -9.19 0.28 14.39
N LEU A 18 -10.49 0.52 14.27
CA LEU A 18 -11.48 -0.56 14.25
C LEU A 18 -11.27 -1.48 13.06
N MET A 19 -11.07 -0.93 11.87
CA MET A 19 -10.88 -1.72 10.66
C MET A 19 -9.62 -2.55 10.72
N ILE A 20 -8.48 -1.99 11.09
CA ILE A 20 -7.21 -2.73 11.16
C ILE A 20 -7.17 -3.73 12.32
N GLY A 21 -7.92 -3.51 13.39
CA GLY A 21 -8.01 -4.39 14.55
C GLY A 21 -8.97 -5.56 14.39
N THR A 22 -9.97 -5.42 13.52
CA THR A 22 -11.00 -6.46 13.30
C THR A 22 -10.77 -7.29 12.04
N ILE A 23 -10.12 -6.73 11.04
CA ILE A 23 -9.83 -7.43 9.76
C ILE A 23 -8.37 -7.85 9.75
N ILE A 24 -8.09 -9.02 10.29
CA ILE A 24 -6.77 -9.62 10.42
C ILE A 24 -6.86 -11.16 10.28
N PRO A 25 -5.85 -11.82 9.70
CA PRO A 25 -4.71 -11.21 9.02
C PRO A 25 -5.11 -10.54 7.70
N ARG A 26 -4.36 -9.53 7.29
CA ARG A 26 -4.49 -8.93 5.97
C ARG A 26 -3.31 -9.36 5.10
N PRO A 27 -3.52 -9.72 3.82
CA PRO A 27 -2.40 -9.93 2.90
C PRO A 27 -1.68 -8.61 2.64
N ILE A 28 -0.37 -8.68 2.39
CA ILE A 28 0.46 -7.52 2.11
C ILE A 28 0.87 -7.54 0.64
N ALA A 29 0.56 -6.46 -0.07
CA ALA A 29 1.07 -6.19 -1.40
C ALA A 29 2.27 -5.25 -1.29
N LEU A 30 3.45 -5.69 -1.69
CA LEU A 30 4.56 -4.78 -1.98
C LEU A 30 4.36 -4.28 -3.41
N VAL A 31 3.89 -3.04 -3.54
CA VAL A 31 3.54 -2.46 -4.83
C VAL A 31 4.71 -1.66 -5.36
N THR A 32 5.14 -2.01 -6.58
CA THR A 32 6.15 -1.24 -7.31
C THR A 32 5.49 -0.48 -8.46
N THR A 33 5.88 0.77 -8.59
CA THR A 33 5.42 1.69 -9.63
C THR A 33 6.59 2.48 -10.20
N VAL A 34 6.39 3.08 -11.36
CA VAL A 34 7.35 4.02 -11.95
C VAL A 34 6.69 5.37 -12.14
N ASP A 35 7.47 6.44 -12.01
CA ASP A 35 7.01 7.79 -12.36
C ASP A 35 7.27 8.11 -13.83
N GLU A 36 6.92 9.33 -14.23
CA GLU A 36 7.07 9.79 -15.62
C GLU A 36 8.53 9.85 -16.08
N ASP A 37 9.48 9.94 -15.14
CA ASP A 37 10.92 9.97 -15.40
C ASP A 37 11.57 8.57 -15.31
N GLY A 38 10.76 7.52 -15.09
CA GLY A 38 11.24 6.14 -14.97
C GLY A 38 11.84 5.80 -13.60
N ARG A 39 11.65 6.65 -12.57
CA ARG A 39 12.09 6.34 -11.21
C ARG A 39 11.13 5.35 -10.56
N ILE A 40 11.68 4.37 -9.89
CA ILE A 40 10.91 3.30 -9.24
C ILE A 40 10.55 3.71 -7.82
N ASN A 41 9.28 3.46 -7.46
CA ASN A 41 8.78 3.56 -6.10
C ASN A 41 8.31 2.18 -5.64
N ALA A 42 8.59 1.84 -4.39
CA ALA A 42 8.11 0.61 -3.76
C ALA A 42 7.47 0.92 -2.40
N ALA A 43 6.25 0.45 -2.19
CA ALA A 43 5.55 0.68 -0.93
C ALA A 43 4.66 -0.52 -0.57
N PRO A 44 4.58 -0.90 0.72
CA PRO A 44 3.71 -1.96 1.20
C PRO A 44 2.31 -1.44 1.50
N PHE A 45 1.31 -2.25 1.14
CA PHE A 45 -0.09 -1.99 1.42
C PHE A 45 -0.75 -3.24 2.00
N SER A 46 -1.44 -3.10 3.12
CA SER A 46 -2.22 -4.18 3.73
C SER A 46 -3.73 -4.04 3.51
N PHE A 47 -4.20 -2.94 2.89
CA PHE A 47 -5.56 -2.84 2.36
C PHE A 47 -5.57 -3.41 0.95
N PHE A 48 -5.46 -4.74 0.88
CA PHE A 48 -5.25 -5.48 -0.35
C PHE A 48 -6.01 -6.81 -0.31
N ASN A 49 -6.68 -7.15 -1.41
CA ASN A 49 -7.29 -8.47 -1.58
C ASN A 49 -7.61 -8.76 -3.04
N CYS A 50 -7.90 -10.03 -3.37
CA CYS A 50 -8.50 -10.38 -4.65
C CYS A 50 -10.01 -10.30 -4.56
N LEU A 51 -10.66 -9.76 -5.59
CA LEU A 51 -12.12 -9.61 -5.65
C LEU A 51 -12.76 -10.61 -6.61
N SER A 52 -12.09 -10.99 -7.69
CA SER A 52 -12.63 -11.86 -8.72
C SER A 52 -11.52 -12.61 -9.45
N ALA A 53 -11.82 -13.83 -9.86
CA ALA A 53 -10.94 -14.64 -10.70
C ALA A 53 -11.23 -14.45 -12.19
N ASP A 54 -12.51 -14.19 -12.53
CA ASP A 54 -12.93 -13.94 -13.91
C ASP A 54 -14.00 -12.82 -13.94
N PRO A 55 -13.67 -11.62 -14.43
CA PRO A 55 -12.32 -11.18 -14.77
C PRO A 55 -11.39 -11.12 -13.55
N PRO A 56 -10.06 -11.22 -13.73
CA PRO A 56 -9.13 -11.17 -12.61
C PRO A 56 -9.05 -9.74 -12.06
N ILE A 57 -9.50 -9.55 -10.82
CA ILE A 57 -9.56 -8.23 -10.16
C ILE A 57 -8.88 -8.30 -8.81
N LEU A 58 -7.91 -7.41 -8.61
CA LEU A 58 -7.31 -7.12 -7.31
C LEU A 58 -7.79 -5.76 -6.82
N ALA A 59 -8.04 -5.65 -5.52
CA ALA A 59 -8.33 -4.38 -4.86
C ALA A 59 -7.11 -3.92 -4.07
N LEU A 60 -6.72 -2.67 -4.27
CA LEU A 60 -5.65 -2.01 -3.55
C LEU A 60 -6.14 -0.69 -3.00
N GLY A 61 -6.21 -0.56 -1.67
CA GLY A 61 -6.52 0.69 -0.99
C GLY A 61 -5.27 1.55 -0.83
N VAL A 62 -5.19 2.64 -1.55
CA VAL A 62 -4.10 3.63 -1.43
C VAL A 62 -4.69 4.92 -0.87
N GLU A 63 -4.45 5.14 0.43
CA GLU A 63 -4.89 6.36 1.10
C GLU A 63 -4.00 7.55 0.71
N ASN A 64 -4.58 8.74 0.74
CA ASN A 64 -3.84 9.97 0.55
C ASN A 64 -2.97 10.31 1.78
N ASN A 65 -2.07 11.25 1.62
CA ASN A 65 -1.36 11.87 2.72
C ASN A 65 -2.33 12.72 3.58
N PRO A 66 -1.96 13.09 4.84
CA PRO A 66 -2.82 13.91 5.69
C PRO A 66 -3.24 15.25 5.11
N ASP A 67 -2.44 15.82 4.21
CA ASP A 67 -2.74 17.05 3.46
C ASP A 67 -3.60 16.83 2.21
N MET A 68 -4.13 15.61 2.04
CA MET A 68 -4.93 15.16 0.90
C MET A 68 -4.14 15.03 -0.43
N SER A 69 -2.83 15.24 -0.43
CA SER A 69 -2.00 14.94 -1.60
C SER A 69 -1.90 13.43 -1.85
N PHE A 70 -1.64 13.05 -3.08
CA PHE A 70 -1.43 11.64 -3.41
C PHE A 70 -0.08 11.15 -2.88
N LYS A 71 -0.07 9.95 -2.32
CA LYS A 71 1.18 9.21 -2.12
C LYS A 71 1.81 8.89 -3.47
N ASP A 72 3.12 8.69 -3.49
CA ASP A 72 3.85 8.42 -4.73
C ASP A 72 3.26 7.25 -5.54
N THR A 73 2.88 6.17 -4.87
CA THR A 73 2.18 5.04 -5.51
C THR A 73 0.89 5.49 -6.19
N GLY A 74 0.05 6.26 -5.50
CA GLY A 74 -1.23 6.74 -6.05
C GLY A 74 -1.02 7.71 -7.21
N HIS A 75 -0.02 8.59 -7.12
CA HIS A 75 0.36 9.49 -8.22
C HIS A 75 0.83 8.69 -9.44
N ASN A 76 1.78 7.79 -9.26
CA ASN A 76 2.37 7.01 -10.34
C ASN A 76 1.32 6.16 -11.08
N ILE A 77 0.42 5.49 -10.33
CA ILE A 77 -0.65 4.69 -10.94
C ILE A 77 -1.59 5.56 -11.78
N ARG A 78 -1.91 6.78 -11.33
CA ARG A 78 -2.76 7.70 -12.09
C ARG A 78 -2.12 8.16 -13.39
N MET A 79 -0.80 8.32 -13.38
CA MET A 79 -0.05 8.81 -14.56
C MET A 79 0.28 7.70 -15.55
N THR A 80 0.63 6.51 -15.06
CA THR A 80 1.12 5.42 -15.92
C THR A 80 0.08 4.32 -16.18
N GLU A 81 -0.97 4.25 -15.33
CA GLU A 81 -2.02 3.23 -15.37
C GLU A 81 -1.52 1.79 -15.18
N VAL A 82 -0.29 1.64 -14.67
CA VAL A 82 0.32 0.32 -14.41
C VAL A 82 0.97 0.27 -13.05
N PHE A 83 0.94 -0.91 -12.45
CA PHE A 83 1.67 -1.22 -11.23
C PHE A 83 1.90 -2.73 -11.13
N THR A 84 2.90 -3.12 -10.34
CA THR A 84 3.20 -4.52 -10.07
C THR A 84 2.91 -4.82 -8.60
N VAL A 85 2.20 -5.90 -8.36
CA VAL A 85 1.98 -6.44 -7.01
C VAL A 85 2.96 -7.58 -6.77
N ASN A 86 3.77 -7.43 -5.72
CA ASN A 86 4.67 -8.47 -5.25
C ASN A 86 4.13 -9.01 -3.93
N ILE A 87 3.89 -10.31 -3.86
CA ILE A 87 3.43 -10.96 -2.62
C ILE A 87 4.62 -11.06 -1.66
N VAL A 88 4.44 -10.56 -0.45
CA VAL A 88 5.51 -10.52 0.55
C VAL A 88 5.68 -11.90 1.19
N SER A 89 6.83 -12.52 0.95
CA SER A 89 7.28 -13.70 1.67
C SER A 89 8.01 -13.31 2.95
N PHE A 90 8.18 -14.25 3.87
CA PHE A 90 8.94 -14.01 5.10
C PHE A 90 10.38 -13.53 4.81
N ALA A 91 11.00 -14.05 3.75
CA ALA A 91 12.37 -13.69 3.36
C ALA A 91 12.55 -12.19 3.01
N ILE A 92 11.50 -11.51 2.53
CA ILE A 92 11.56 -10.10 2.16
C ILE A 92 10.79 -9.19 3.13
N ALA A 93 10.30 -9.73 4.26
CA ALA A 93 9.46 -8.98 5.20
C ALA A 93 10.18 -7.78 5.80
N GLU A 94 11.47 -7.92 6.15
CA GLU A 94 12.27 -6.83 6.69
C GLU A 94 12.51 -5.73 5.65
N ALA A 95 12.88 -6.09 4.44
CA ALA A 95 13.03 -5.16 3.32
C ALA A 95 11.71 -4.44 3.01
N MET A 96 10.60 -5.15 3.02
CA MET A 96 9.25 -4.57 2.87
C MET A 96 8.95 -3.53 3.96
N HIS A 97 9.33 -3.82 5.21
CA HIS A 97 9.13 -2.88 6.32
C HIS A 97 9.90 -1.58 6.10
N ILE A 98 11.12 -1.65 5.59
CA ILE A 98 11.92 -0.47 5.25
C ILE A 98 11.27 0.33 4.11
N CYS A 99 10.73 -0.33 3.08
CA CYS A 99 9.96 0.33 2.00
C CYS A 99 8.73 1.09 2.53
N GLY A 100 8.20 0.71 3.69
CA GLY A 100 7.11 1.42 4.36
C GLY A 100 7.54 2.71 5.07
N SER A 101 8.84 2.99 5.16
CA SER A 101 9.36 4.21 5.78
C SER A 101 9.06 5.44 4.92
N LYS A 102 8.91 6.59 5.56
CA LYS A 102 8.64 7.85 4.85
C LYS A 102 9.92 8.40 4.25
N TYR A 103 10.07 8.25 2.94
CA TYR A 103 11.12 8.92 2.17
C TYR A 103 10.55 10.13 1.42
N PRO A 104 11.40 11.16 1.13
CA PRO A 104 11.01 12.24 0.23
C PRO A 104 10.62 11.71 -1.16
N ARG A 105 9.72 12.43 -1.84
CA ARG A 105 9.32 12.06 -3.19
C ARG A 105 10.53 11.99 -4.13
N GLY A 106 10.57 10.97 -4.97
CA GLY A 106 11.63 10.74 -5.94
C GLY A 106 12.83 9.96 -5.39
N VAL A 107 12.80 9.51 -4.13
CA VAL A 107 13.78 8.56 -3.60
C VAL A 107 13.41 7.16 -4.10
N ASP A 108 14.39 6.47 -4.67
CA ASP A 108 14.23 5.08 -5.10
C ASP A 108 14.49 4.15 -3.92
N GLU A 109 13.43 3.68 -3.30
CA GLU A 109 13.50 2.79 -2.13
C GLU A 109 14.22 1.48 -2.44
N LEU A 110 14.14 1.00 -3.67
CA LEU A 110 14.82 -0.24 -4.09
C LEU A 110 16.33 -0.06 -4.11
N LYS A 111 16.83 1.12 -4.47
CA LYS A 111 18.27 1.43 -4.41
C LYS A 111 18.75 1.53 -2.98
N GLU A 112 17.99 2.21 -2.12
CA GLU A 112 18.31 2.33 -0.69
C GLU A 112 18.42 0.95 0.00
N LEU A 113 17.63 -0.02 -0.46
CA LEU A 113 17.62 -1.38 0.09
C LEU A 113 18.57 -2.33 -0.63
N SER A 114 19.25 -1.89 -1.68
CA SER A 114 20.01 -2.79 -2.55
C SER A 114 19.17 -3.96 -3.10
N LEU A 115 17.86 -3.77 -3.21
CA LEU A 115 16.92 -4.80 -3.71
C LEU A 115 17.01 -5.02 -5.22
N ILE A 116 17.75 -4.18 -5.94
CA ILE A 116 17.96 -4.30 -7.39
C ILE A 116 18.61 -5.64 -7.79
N HIS A 117 19.22 -6.31 -6.84
CA HIS A 117 19.93 -7.58 -7.07
C HIS A 117 19.14 -8.82 -6.59
N ILE A 118 17.92 -8.64 -6.16
CA ILE A 118 17.00 -9.71 -5.82
C ILE A 118 16.06 -9.94 -7.01
#